data_774e972f9d399e65267a98de1e04254b
#
_entry.id   774e972f9d399e65267a98de1e04254b
#
_cell.length_a   1.000
_cell.length_b   1.000
_cell.length_c   1.000
_cell.angle_alpha   90.00
_cell.angle_beta   90.00
_cell.angle_gamma   90.00
#
_symmetry.space_group_name_H-M   'P 1'
#
loop_
_entity.id
_entity.type
_entity.pdbx_description
1 polymer ?
#
loop_
_entity_poly.entity_id
_entity_poly.type
_entity_poly.pdbx_seq_one_letter_code
_entity_poly.pdbx_strand_id
1 'polypeptide(L)'
;MGKKIIFMGTPLFAVPILKSLYQNGFPISVVYTQPPQKSHRGQKINKSPIQGLSETLNIDFRSPQSLRDNKEEYEFLKNLNADLAIVVAYGQIIPKEYLSLTKNGFINIHASILPKWRGAAPIQRSIINLDTETGISIMKINEELDSGPISNIYKIKIDQNLNAQEVTEKLSLLAANKILDNVDDIFDGNSNFIDQDHSKATYAKKILKSEGKINWNDDAIKIIGKINGLYPSPGAFFNFNGERYKILKAEIGNGIGKSGEVISNNLEIACINKKSIKVLEIQREGKKVQKIGEFMLGSQIRKGSLISNV
;
A
#
# COMPACT_ATOMS: atom_id res chain seq x y z
N MET A 1 21.93 -13.99 26.63
CA MET A 1 21.90 -12.73 25.85
C MET A 1 20.46 -12.50 25.42
N GLY A 2 19.92 -11.28 25.56
CA GLY A 2 18.54 -11.00 25.16
C GLY A 2 18.35 -11.08 23.63
N LYS A 3 17.19 -11.55 23.19
CA LYS A 3 16.75 -11.57 21.79
C LYS A 3 16.92 -10.16 21.20
N LYS A 4 17.47 -9.98 19.99
CA LYS A 4 17.68 -8.68 19.33
C LYS A 4 16.95 -8.63 18.00
N ILE A 5 16.17 -7.57 17.78
CA ILE A 5 15.42 -7.34 16.53
C ILE A 5 16.01 -6.15 15.77
N ILE A 6 16.21 -6.31 14.47
CA ILE A 6 16.31 -5.24 13.50
C ILE A 6 14.93 -5.01 12.92
N PHE A 7 14.40 -3.79 12.95
CA PHE A 7 13.14 -3.46 12.27
C PHE A 7 13.44 -2.63 11.02
N MET A 8 12.89 -3.02 9.87
CA MET A 8 13.07 -2.30 8.60
C MET A 8 11.71 -1.91 8.05
N GLY A 9 11.41 -0.61 7.99
CA GLY A 9 10.13 -0.13 7.53
C GLY A 9 10.14 1.34 7.12
N THR A 10 9.13 1.79 6.34
CA THR A 10 9.10 3.19 5.90
C THR A 10 7.72 3.83 6.03
N PRO A 11 6.61 3.32 5.41
CA PRO A 11 5.32 3.99 5.35
C PRO A 11 4.50 3.80 6.63
N LEU A 12 3.35 4.49 6.67
CA LEU A 12 2.36 4.39 7.76
C LEU A 12 1.93 2.94 8.04
N PHE A 13 1.93 2.08 7.04
CA PHE A 13 1.61 0.65 7.20
C PHE A 13 2.50 -0.04 8.25
N ALA A 14 3.78 0.33 8.34
CA ALA A 14 4.74 -0.27 9.26
C ALA A 14 4.63 0.27 10.70
N VAL A 15 4.00 1.44 10.89
CA VAL A 15 3.95 2.15 12.19
C VAL A 15 3.27 1.34 13.30
N PRO A 16 2.04 0.77 13.13
CA PRO A 16 1.41 -0.04 14.16
C PRO A 16 2.21 -1.28 14.52
N ILE A 17 2.93 -1.87 13.56
CA ILE A 17 3.71 -3.10 13.75
C ILE A 17 4.93 -2.82 14.64
N LEU A 18 5.72 -1.77 14.32
CA LEU A 18 6.85 -1.35 15.15
C LEU A 18 6.38 -0.98 16.56
N LYS A 19 5.30 -0.20 16.66
CA LYS A 19 4.73 0.22 17.93
C LYS A 19 4.28 -0.97 18.77
N SER A 20 3.62 -1.95 18.15
CA SER A 20 3.15 -3.17 18.83
C SER A 20 4.31 -3.99 19.39
N LEU A 21 5.35 -4.24 18.60
CA LEU A 21 6.56 -4.94 19.06
C LEU A 21 7.22 -4.21 20.24
N TYR A 22 7.41 -2.90 20.12
CA TYR A 22 8.02 -2.09 21.18
C TYR A 22 7.20 -2.11 22.48
N GLN A 23 5.88 -1.91 22.40
CA GLN A 23 4.99 -1.87 23.56
C GLN A 23 4.88 -3.23 24.28
N ASN A 24 5.09 -4.33 23.57
CA ASN A 24 5.13 -5.68 24.15
C ASN A 24 6.53 -6.12 24.59
N GLY A 25 7.48 -5.19 24.68
CA GLY A 25 8.79 -5.43 25.28
C GLY A 25 9.79 -6.17 24.38
N PHE A 26 9.50 -6.31 23.08
CA PHE A 26 10.48 -6.90 22.16
C PHE A 26 11.67 -5.96 21.96
N PRO A 27 12.90 -6.45 22.08
CA PRO A 27 14.10 -5.62 22.06
C PRO A 27 14.49 -5.19 20.65
N ILE A 28 13.96 -4.04 20.23
CA ILE A 28 14.31 -3.42 18.94
C ILE A 28 15.68 -2.74 19.09
N SER A 29 16.71 -3.34 18.50
CA SER A 29 18.09 -2.85 18.62
C SER A 29 18.40 -1.70 17.67
N VAL A 30 17.77 -1.67 16.51
CA VAL A 30 17.89 -0.60 15.51
C VAL A 30 16.71 -0.63 14.54
N VAL A 31 16.32 0.54 14.06
CA VAL A 31 15.33 0.71 13.02
C VAL A 31 15.99 1.19 11.73
N TYR A 32 15.66 0.57 10.61
CA TYR A 32 16.03 1.02 9.26
C TYR A 32 14.83 1.60 8.55
N THR A 33 15.00 2.76 7.93
CA THR A 33 13.96 3.41 7.15
C THR A 33 14.57 4.10 5.93
N GLN A 34 13.75 4.45 4.93
CA GLN A 34 14.26 5.25 3.82
C GLN A 34 14.63 6.67 4.27
N PRO A 35 15.66 7.26 3.65
CA PRO A 35 16.05 8.63 3.94
C PRO A 35 14.91 9.60 3.67
N PRO A 36 14.90 10.76 4.39
CA PRO A 36 13.92 11.81 4.18
C PRO A 36 13.88 12.25 2.71
N GLN A 37 12.67 12.36 2.15
CA GLN A 37 12.48 12.74 0.76
C GLN A 37 11.84 14.12 0.64
N LYS A 38 12.25 14.86 -0.39
CA LYS A 38 11.58 16.11 -0.75
C LYS A 38 10.19 15.80 -1.28
N SER A 39 9.13 16.33 -0.65
CA SER A 39 7.77 16.17 -1.11
C SER A 39 7.01 17.48 -1.11
N HIS A 40 6.00 17.57 -1.99
CA HIS A 40 5.10 18.69 -2.21
C HIS A 40 5.70 19.96 -2.87
N ARG A 41 4.81 20.87 -3.28
CA ARG A 41 5.15 22.23 -3.75
C ARG A 41 5.80 22.99 -2.57
N GLY A 42 7.09 23.19 -2.61
CA GLY A 42 7.86 23.84 -1.54
C GLY A 42 9.06 23.04 -1.04
N GLN A 43 9.30 21.83 -1.58
CA GLN A 43 10.50 21.00 -1.31
C GLN A 43 10.80 20.77 0.18
N LYS A 44 9.79 20.75 1.06
CA LYS A 44 10.01 20.38 2.46
C LYS A 44 10.53 18.96 2.54
N ILE A 45 11.61 18.77 3.27
CA ILE A 45 12.16 17.46 3.58
C ILE A 45 11.23 16.81 4.61
N ASN A 46 10.56 15.73 4.22
CA ASN A 46 9.68 14.99 5.12
C ASN A 46 10.36 13.71 5.58
N LYS A 47 10.41 13.55 6.90
CA LYS A 47 10.82 12.31 7.55
C LYS A 47 9.83 11.20 7.21
N SER A 48 10.32 9.95 7.16
CA SER A 48 9.41 8.81 7.06
C SER A 48 8.55 8.68 8.33
N PRO A 49 7.34 8.11 8.26
CA PRO A 49 6.54 7.80 9.44
C PRO A 49 7.29 6.94 10.49
N ILE A 50 8.11 6.01 10.03
CA ILE A 50 8.93 5.17 10.91
C ILE A 50 10.05 5.96 11.58
N GLN A 51 10.71 6.88 10.87
CA GLN A 51 11.68 7.78 11.51
C GLN A 51 11.03 8.59 12.64
N GLY A 52 9.86 9.20 12.37
CA GLY A 52 9.14 9.97 13.37
C GLY A 52 8.74 9.15 14.61
N LEU A 53 8.32 7.90 14.40
CA LEU A 53 8.01 6.99 15.51
C LEU A 53 9.28 6.61 16.30
N SER A 54 10.40 6.29 15.61
CA SER A 54 11.65 5.90 16.25
C SER A 54 12.20 7.02 17.15
N GLU A 55 12.15 8.26 16.67
CA GLU A 55 12.50 9.44 17.46
C GLU A 55 11.61 9.59 18.72
N THR A 56 10.30 9.37 18.56
CA THR A 56 9.34 9.43 19.70
C THR A 56 9.58 8.36 20.75
N LEU A 57 10.01 7.16 20.32
CA LEU A 57 10.24 6.01 21.19
C LEU A 57 11.70 5.93 21.70
N ASN A 58 12.57 6.87 21.31
CA ASN A 58 14.01 6.85 21.57
C ASN A 58 14.69 5.55 21.13
N ILE A 59 14.31 5.06 19.93
CA ILE A 59 14.96 3.90 19.29
C ILE A 59 15.98 4.42 18.28
N ASP A 60 17.19 3.89 18.31
CA ASP A 60 18.19 4.19 17.30
C ASP A 60 17.70 3.83 15.90
N PHE A 61 17.90 4.75 14.94
CA PHE A 61 17.51 4.50 13.55
C PHE A 61 18.61 4.89 12.58
N ARG A 62 18.61 4.21 11.43
CA ARG A 62 19.51 4.45 10.29
C ARG A 62 18.70 4.61 9.02
N SER A 63 19.15 5.50 8.14
CA SER A 63 18.45 5.78 6.88
C SER A 63 19.43 5.90 5.70
N PRO A 64 20.11 4.78 5.36
CA PRO A 64 21.06 4.78 4.25
C PRO A 64 20.36 4.99 2.90
N GLN A 65 21.04 5.61 1.95
CA GLN A 65 20.55 5.77 0.59
C GLN A 65 20.38 4.43 -0.13
N SER A 66 21.27 3.47 0.16
CA SER A 66 21.24 2.11 -0.35
C SER A 66 21.99 1.18 0.61
N LEU A 67 21.53 -0.06 0.69
CA LEU A 67 22.29 -1.15 1.34
C LEU A 67 23.26 -1.83 0.37
N ARG A 68 23.06 -1.68 -0.96
CA ARG A 68 23.93 -2.26 -1.97
C ARG A 68 25.30 -1.58 -1.92
N ASP A 69 26.35 -2.38 -1.90
CA ASP A 69 27.77 -1.95 -1.85
C ASP A 69 28.10 -1.04 -0.66
N ASN A 70 27.31 -1.12 0.42
CA ASN A 70 27.47 -0.32 1.62
C ASN A 70 28.15 -1.11 2.73
N LYS A 71 29.50 -1.05 2.74
CA LYS A 71 30.33 -1.77 3.71
C LYS A 71 30.09 -1.32 5.15
N GLU A 72 29.82 -0.03 5.37
CA GLU A 72 29.55 0.50 6.72
C GLU A 72 28.31 -0.14 7.32
N GLU A 73 27.19 -0.15 6.58
CA GLU A 73 25.95 -0.76 7.04
C GLU A 73 26.05 -2.28 7.18
N TYR A 74 26.79 -2.93 6.28
CA TYR A 74 27.05 -4.36 6.38
C TYR A 74 27.80 -4.71 7.68
N GLU A 75 28.93 -4.04 7.96
CA GLU A 75 29.70 -4.28 9.19
C GLU A 75 28.92 -3.89 10.46
N PHE A 76 28.14 -2.81 10.39
CA PHE A 76 27.26 -2.43 11.50
C PHE A 76 26.27 -3.55 11.84
N LEU A 77 25.52 -4.06 10.85
CA LEU A 77 24.53 -5.12 11.06
C LEU A 77 25.18 -6.44 11.49
N LYS A 78 26.34 -6.78 10.93
CA LYS A 78 27.12 -7.96 11.30
C LYS A 78 27.55 -7.89 12.77
N ASN A 79 28.09 -6.74 13.22
CA ASN A 79 28.54 -6.56 14.59
C ASN A 79 27.38 -6.47 15.60
N LEU A 80 26.19 -6.05 15.16
CA LEU A 80 24.98 -6.04 15.99
C LEU A 80 24.62 -7.44 16.46
N ASN A 81 24.94 -8.47 15.68
CA ASN A 81 24.65 -9.88 15.96
C ASN A 81 23.19 -10.07 16.39
N ALA A 82 22.27 -9.60 15.56
CA ALA A 82 20.84 -9.67 15.82
C ALA A 82 20.28 -11.06 15.53
N ASP A 83 19.22 -11.43 16.25
CA ASP A 83 18.59 -12.74 16.07
C ASP A 83 17.61 -12.72 14.87
N LEU A 84 16.94 -11.61 14.62
CA LEU A 84 15.87 -11.50 13.64
C LEU A 84 15.84 -10.12 13.02
N ALA A 85 15.53 -10.06 11.71
CA ALA A 85 15.13 -8.82 11.05
C ALA A 85 13.65 -8.92 10.63
N ILE A 86 12.84 -7.94 11.05
CA ILE A 86 11.43 -7.80 10.64
C ILE A 86 11.33 -6.67 9.63
N VAL A 87 10.89 -7.01 8.42
CA VAL A 87 10.82 -6.09 7.28
C VAL A 87 9.35 -5.82 6.95
N VAL A 88 8.99 -4.54 6.83
CA VAL A 88 7.61 -4.12 6.55
C VAL A 88 7.64 -2.94 5.59
N ALA A 89 7.43 -3.19 4.31
CA ALA A 89 7.42 -2.15 3.28
C ALA A 89 8.63 -1.19 3.38
N TYR A 90 9.83 -1.74 3.56
CA TYR A 90 11.06 -0.95 3.70
C TYR A 90 11.36 -0.13 2.44
N GLY A 91 11.12 -0.71 1.27
CA GLY A 91 11.21 -0.03 -0.01
C GLY A 91 12.62 0.05 -0.62
N GLN A 92 13.58 -0.67 -0.07
CA GLN A 92 14.89 -0.93 -0.69
C GLN A 92 15.07 -2.44 -0.87
N ILE A 93 15.90 -2.80 -1.85
CA ILE A 93 16.36 -4.17 -2.02
C ILE A 93 17.36 -4.47 -0.91
N ILE A 94 17.16 -5.58 -0.20
CA ILE A 94 18.11 -6.10 0.77
C ILE A 94 19.03 -7.05 0.01
N PRO A 95 20.34 -6.73 -0.10
CA PRO A 95 21.27 -7.59 -0.84
C PRO A 95 21.42 -8.97 -0.18
N LYS A 96 21.73 -9.98 -0.99
CA LYS A 96 21.84 -11.37 -0.57
C LYS A 96 22.78 -11.56 0.64
N GLU A 97 23.91 -10.88 0.63
CA GLU A 97 24.91 -10.94 1.69
C GLU A 97 24.39 -10.53 3.06
N TYR A 98 23.34 -9.68 3.11
CA TYR A 98 22.71 -9.28 4.37
C TYR A 98 21.81 -10.36 4.96
N LEU A 99 21.20 -11.21 4.12
CA LEU A 99 20.17 -12.17 4.54
C LEU A 99 20.70 -13.21 5.56
N SER A 100 22.02 -13.41 5.60
CA SER A 100 22.68 -14.31 6.55
C SER A 100 23.18 -13.61 7.83
N LEU A 101 22.99 -12.29 7.99
CA LEU A 101 23.51 -11.54 9.14
C LEU A 101 22.67 -11.70 10.41
N THR A 102 21.52 -12.35 10.34
CA THR A 102 20.69 -12.64 11.51
C THR A 102 20.48 -14.15 11.66
N LYS A 103 20.36 -14.62 12.90
CA LYS A 103 20.23 -16.05 13.20
C LYS A 103 18.99 -16.69 12.56
N ASN A 104 17.84 -16.00 12.63
CA ASN A 104 16.55 -16.51 12.15
C ASN A 104 16.13 -15.91 10.79
N GLY A 105 17.04 -15.15 10.15
CA GLY A 105 16.84 -14.56 8.83
C GLY A 105 16.06 -13.25 8.86
N PHE A 106 15.65 -12.83 7.68
CA PHE A 106 14.85 -11.63 7.42
C PHE A 106 13.42 -12.05 7.12
N ILE A 107 12.49 -11.61 7.93
CA ILE A 107 11.06 -11.91 7.83
C ILE A 107 10.33 -10.69 7.28
N ASN A 108 9.60 -10.86 6.19
CA ASN A 108 8.76 -9.83 5.61
C ASN A 108 7.29 -10.05 5.99
N ILE A 109 6.60 -8.98 6.35
CA ILE A 109 5.14 -8.96 6.47
C ILE A 109 4.60 -8.34 5.19
N HIS A 110 4.20 -9.21 4.25
CA HIS A 110 3.70 -8.82 2.95
C HIS A 110 2.19 -8.63 2.95
N ALA A 111 1.70 -7.53 2.36
CA ALA A 111 0.28 -7.16 2.40
C ALA A 111 -0.55 -7.83 1.31
N SER A 112 -0.43 -9.15 1.14
CA SER A 112 -1.27 -9.98 0.29
C SER A 112 -1.35 -11.42 0.78
N ILE A 113 -2.23 -12.20 0.17
CA ILE A 113 -2.32 -13.67 0.28
C ILE A 113 -1.35 -14.26 -0.75
N LEU A 114 -0.06 -14.43 -0.39
CA LEU A 114 0.93 -15.02 -1.27
C LEU A 114 0.54 -16.45 -1.67
N PRO A 115 0.87 -16.90 -2.90
CA PRO A 115 1.74 -16.27 -3.89
C PRO A 115 1.08 -15.20 -4.77
N LYS A 116 -0.17 -14.79 -4.50
CA LYS A 116 -0.81 -13.71 -5.25
C LYS A 116 -0.25 -12.36 -4.83
N TRP A 117 -0.10 -11.48 -5.83
CA TRP A 117 0.28 -10.07 -5.64
C TRP A 117 1.67 -9.87 -5.03
N ARG A 118 2.69 -10.64 -5.47
CA ARG A 118 4.09 -10.33 -5.19
C ARG A 118 4.44 -8.95 -5.72
N GLY A 119 5.17 -8.12 -4.95
CA GLY A 119 5.69 -6.82 -5.42
C GLY A 119 5.16 -5.60 -4.68
N ALA A 120 5.19 -4.44 -5.36
CA ALA A 120 5.20 -3.14 -4.71
C ALA A 120 3.82 -2.58 -4.29
N ALA A 121 2.71 -3.07 -4.87
CA ALA A 121 1.38 -2.47 -4.66
C ALA A 121 0.26 -3.53 -4.49
N PRO A 122 0.43 -4.53 -3.60
CA PRO A 122 -0.51 -5.64 -3.47
C PRO A 122 -1.92 -5.19 -3.09
N ILE A 123 -2.05 -4.26 -2.15
CA ILE A 123 -3.35 -3.74 -1.67
C ILE A 123 -4.12 -3.06 -2.80
N GLN A 124 -3.47 -2.14 -3.52
CA GLN A 124 -4.09 -1.42 -4.62
C GLN A 124 -4.51 -2.37 -5.73
N ARG A 125 -3.64 -3.32 -6.10
CA ARG A 125 -3.91 -4.27 -7.18
C ARG A 125 -5.06 -5.22 -6.84
N SER A 126 -5.17 -5.71 -5.62
CA SER A 126 -6.29 -6.57 -5.22
C SER A 126 -7.63 -5.84 -5.31
N ILE A 127 -7.69 -4.56 -4.89
CA ILE A 127 -8.92 -3.75 -4.98
C ILE A 127 -9.28 -3.43 -6.43
N ILE A 128 -8.31 -3.00 -7.25
CA ILE A 128 -8.52 -2.72 -8.69
C ILE A 128 -8.99 -3.98 -9.42
N ASN A 129 -8.46 -5.16 -9.04
CA ASN A 129 -8.85 -6.45 -9.60
C ASN A 129 -10.20 -6.96 -9.06
N LEU A 130 -10.83 -6.24 -8.14
CA LEU A 130 -12.09 -6.61 -7.50
C LEU A 130 -12.02 -7.93 -6.72
N ASP A 131 -10.86 -8.23 -6.12
CA ASP A 131 -10.72 -9.39 -5.25
C ASP A 131 -11.67 -9.26 -4.06
N THR A 132 -12.27 -10.37 -3.64
CA THR A 132 -13.22 -10.40 -2.51
C THR A 132 -12.53 -10.58 -1.16
N GLU A 133 -11.26 -10.99 -1.18
CA GLU A 133 -10.41 -11.15 0.01
C GLU A 133 -8.98 -10.68 -0.26
N THR A 134 -8.34 -10.24 0.79
CA THR A 134 -6.89 -9.96 0.84
C THR A 134 -6.36 -10.38 2.21
N GLY A 135 -5.10 -10.09 2.51
CA GLY A 135 -4.53 -10.49 3.79
C GLY A 135 -3.11 -10.03 3.97
N ILE A 136 -2.46 -10.61 4.95
CA ILE A 136 -1.02 -10.51 5.16
C ILE A 136 -0.40 -11.91 5.12
N SER A 137 0.83 -11.98 4.64
CA SER A 137 1.66 -13.19 4.68
C SER A 137 2.94 -12.89 5.44
N ILE A 138 3.29 -13.73 6.42
CA ILE A 138 4.57 -13.71 7.13
C ILE A 138 5.49 -14.68 6.39
N MET A 139 6.57 -14.18 5.80
CA MET A 139 7.45 -14.96 4.93
C MET A 139 8.93 -14.64 5.18
N LYS A 140 9.82 -15.58 4.89
CA LYS A 140 11.26 -15.32 4.80
C LYS A 140 11.59 -14.55 3.53
N ILE A 141 12.51 -13.61 3.63
CA ILE A 141 13.06 -12.94 2.43
C ILE A 141 14.11 -13.85 1.80
N ASN A 142 14.04 -14.01 0.49
CA ASN A 142 15.05 -14.62 -0.35
C ASN A 142 15.51 -13.64 -1.46
N GLU A 143 16.28 -14.12 -2.43
CA GLU A 143 16.81 -13.29 -3.52
C GLU A 143 15.76 -12.83 -4.53
N GLU A 144 14.69 -13.60 -4.69
CA GLU A 144 13.61 -13.29 -5.63
C GLU A 144 12.48 -12.53 -4.94
N LEU A 145 11.84 -11.64 -5.70
CA LEU A 145 10.80 -10.74 -5.20
C LEU A 145 9.63 -11.51 -4.56
N ASP A 146 9.47 -11.35 -3.24
CA ASP A 146 8.39 -11.90 -2.42
C ASP A 146 8.07 -13.38 -2.66
N SER A 147 9.10 -14.19 -2.96
CA SER A 147 8.98 -15.60 -3.35
C SER A 147 9.39 -16.58 -2.23
N GLY A 148 9.95 -16.10 -1.14
CA GLY A 148 10.43 -16.93 -0.05
C GLY A 148 9.31 -17.70 0.68
N PRO A 149 9.69 -18.70 1.49
CA PRO A 149 8.72 -19.57 2.16
C PRO A 149 7.90 -18.81 3.19
N ILE A 150 6.65 -19.24 3.37
CA ILE A 150 5.63 -18.57 4.20
C ILE A 150 5.40 -19.41 5.46
N SER A 151 5.38 -18.72 6.63
CA SER A 151 4.93 -19.36 7.87
C SER A 151 3.42 -19.26 8.05
N ASN A 152 2.83 -18.10 7.87
CA ASN A 152 1.43 -17.84 8.17
C ASN A 152 0.79 -16.89 7.17
N ILE A 153 -0.51 -17.11 6.91
CA ILE A 153 -1.35 -16.22 6.11
C ILE A 153 -2.60 -15.88 6.92
N TYR A 154 -2.89 -14.58 7.04
CA TYR A 154 -4.09 -14.09 7.72
C TYR A 154 -4.93 -13.28 6.74
N LYS A 155 -6.20 -13.66 6.59
CA LYS A 155 -7.09 -13.12 5.57
C LYS A 155 -8.12 -12.15 6.16
N ILE A 156 -8.53 -11.16 5.34
CA ILE A 156 -9.71 -10.32 5.57
C ILE A 156 -10.57 -10.26 4.30
N LYS A 157 -11.87 -10.05 4.46
CA LYS A 157 -12.76 -9.74 3.34
C LYS A 157 -12.56 -8.28 2.89
N ILE A 158 -12.60 -8.05 1.58
CA ILE A 158 -12.65 -6.71 0.99
C ILE A 158 -14.11 -6.41 0.71
N ASP A 159 -14.66 -5.42 1.43
CA ASP A 159 -15.91 -4.80 1.04
C ASP A 159 -15.67 -3.89 -0.17
N GLN A 160 -16.50 -3.98 -1.20
CA GLN A 160 -16.36 -3.20 -2.44
C GLN A 160 -16.44 -1.67 -2.22
N ASN A 161 -16.95 -1.22 -1.07
CA ASN A 161 -17.00 0.18 -0.70
C ASN A 161 -15.71 0.70 -0.04
N LEU A 162 -14.80 -0.21 0.36
CA LEU A 162 -13.54 0.17 0.99
C LEU A 162 -12.52 0.65 -0.04
N ASN A 163 -11.87 1.76 0.27
CA ASN A 163 -10.75 2.24 -0.53
C ASN A 163 -9.39 1.68 -0.03
N ALA A 164 -8.33 1.93 -0.81
CA ALA A 164 -7.00 1.39 -0.51
C ALA A 164 -6.42 1.89 0.81
N GLN A 165 -6.75 3.09 1.25
CA GLN A 165 -6.32 3.60 2.55
C GLN A 165 -6.98 2.81 3.69
N GLU A 166 -8.30 2.62 3.63
CA GLU A 166 -9.04 1.88 4.66
C GLU A 166 -8.60 0.41 4.75
N VAL A 167 -8.36 -0.24 3.60
CA VAL A 167 -7.82 -1.61 3.56
C VAL A 167 -6.40 -1.65 4.12
N THR A 168 -5.56 -0.65 3.80
CA THR A 168 -4.19 -0.53 4.33
C THR A 168 -4.20 -0.42 5.86
N GLU A 169 -5.09 0.40 6.42
CA GLU A 169 -5.23 0.56 7.87
C GLU A 169 -5.66 -0.77 8.54
N LYS A 170 -6.66 -1.46 7.98
CA LYS A 170 -7.11 -2.77 8.49
C LYS A 170 -6.00 -3.81 8.46
N LEU A 171 -5.26 -3.91 7.35
CA LEU A 171 -4.15 -4.87 7.23
C LEU A 171 -2.97 -4.52 8.13
N SER A 172 -2.69 -3.25 8.35
CA SER A 172 -1.64 -2.77 9.25
C SER A 172 -1.92 -3.16 10.71
N LEU A 173 -3.17 -2.99 11.16
CA LEU A 173 -3.60 -3.41 12.51
C LEU A 173 -3.62 -4.94 12.64
N LEU A 174 -4.08 -5.67 11.62
CA LEU A 174 -4.00 -7.12 11.58
C LEU A 174 -2.55 -7.60 11.71
N ALA A 175 -1.64 -7.00 10.94
CA ALA A 175 -0.22 -7.31 10.97
C ALA A 175 0.42 -7.04 12.34
N ALA A 176 0.05 -5.92 12.97
CA ALA A 176 0.53 -5.55 14.30
C ALA A 176 0.11 -6.56 15.39
N ASN A 177 -1.10 -7.10 15.29
CA ASN A 177 -1.57 -8.13 16.21
C ASN A 177 -0.93 -9.48 15.90
N LYS A 178 -0.91 -9.85 14.61
CA LYS A 178 -0.45 -11.19 14.21
C LYS A 178 1.04 -11.40 14.30
N ILE A 179 1.86 -10.36 14.21
CA ILE A 179 3.30 -10.52 14.44
C ILE A 179 3.59 -10.93 15.90
N LEU A 180 2.82 -10.43 16.87
CA LEU A 180 2.98 -10.83 18.28
C LEU A 180 2.69 -12.32 18.51
N ASP A 181 1.69 -12.87 17.81
CA ASP A 181 1.32 -14.30 17.89
C ASP A 181 2.41 -15.21 17.29
N ASN A 182 3.33 -14.68 16.47
CA ASN A 182 4.27 -15.47 15.69
C ASN A 182 5.74 -15.23 16.04
N VAL A 183 6.08 -14.07 16.60
CA VAL A 183 7.48 -13.63 16.74
C VAL A 183 8.30 -14.53 17.65
N ASP A 184 7.72 -15.07 18.72
CA ASP A 184 8.44 -15.97 19.64
C ASP A 184 8.73 -17.32 18.96
N ASP A 185 7.77 -17.92 18.23
CA ASP A 185 7.99 -19.14 17.47
C ASP A 185 9.06 -18.94 16.38
N ILE A 186 9.11 -17.77 15.76
CA ILE A 186 10.16 -17.43 14.79
C ILE A 186 11.54 -17.35 15.48
N PHE A 187 11.63 -16.70 16.65
CA PHE A 187 12.85 -16.63 17.42
C PHE A 187 13.37 -17.99 17.86
N ASP A 188 12.47 -18.85 18.29
CA ASP A 188 12.82 -20.18 18.85
C ASP A 188 13.03 -21.22 17.74
N GLY A 189 12.82 -20.82 16.46
CA GLY A 189 12.97 -21.69 15.30
C GLY A 189 11.84 -22.71 15.15
N ASN A 190 10.74 -22.51 15.85
CA ASN A 190 9.54 -23.42 15.85
C ASN A 190 8.58 -23.12 14.70
N SER A 191 8.72 -21.96 14.04
CA SER A 191 7.87 -21.63 12.89
C SER A 191 8.14 -22.53 11.70
N ASN A 192 7.07 -23.13 11.18
CA ASN A 192 7.14 -23.94 9.96
C ASN A 192 7.01 -23.06 8.72
N PHE A 193 8.06 -22.93 7.93
CA PHE A 193 8.08 -22.18 6.68
C PHE A 193 7.92 -23.12 5.49
N ILE A 194 6.85 -22.91 4.71
CA ILE A 194 6.46 -23.74 3.55
C ILE A 194 6.72 -22.94 2.27
N ASP A 195 7.35 -23.59 1.28
CA ASP A 195 7.62 -22.96 -0.02
C ASP A 195 6.33 -22.61 -0.75
N GLN A 196 6.36 -21.49 -1.47
CA GLN A 196 5.23 -21.03 -2.24
C GLN A 196 5.05 -21.88 -3.52
N ASP A 197 3.79 -22.10 -3.93
CA ASP A 197 3.47 -22.64 -5.26
C ASP A 197 3.68 -21.53 -6.32
N HIS A 198 4.85 -21.52 -6.95
CA HIS A 198 5.24 -20.51 -7.93
C HIS A 198 4.34 -20.48 -9.17
N SER A 199 3.64 -21.58 -9.49
CA SER A 199 2.70 -21.64 -10.62
C SER A 199 1.47 -20.76 -10.43
N LYS A 200 1.14 -20.42 -9.18
CA LYS A 200 0.01 -19.56 -8.79
C LYS A 200 0.41 -18.09 -8.54
N ALA A 201 1.68 -17.75 -8.75
CA ALA A 201 2.16 -16.41 -8.48
C ALA A 201 1.55 -15.36 -9.42
N THR A 202 1.11 -14.24 -8.86
CA THR A 202 0.75 -13.03 -9.60
C THR A 202 1.52 -11.84 -9.07
N TYR A 203 1.62 -10.76 -9.88
CA TYR A 203 2.52 -9.65 -9.57
C TYR A 203 1.80 -8.31 -9.46
N ALA A 204 2.09 -7.61 -8.38
CA ALA A 204 1.58 -6.28 -8.05
C ALA A 204 2.61 -5.20 -8.41
N LYS A 205 2.71 -4.86 -9.71
CA LYS A 205 3.58 -3.79 -10.17
C LYS A 205 3.24 -2.46 -9.51
N LYS A 206 4.25 -1.62 -9.28
CA LYS A 206 4.08 -0.23 -8.79
C LYS A 206 3.02 0.50 -9.61
N ILE A 207 2.16 1.24 -8.93
CA ILE A 207 1.12 2.06 -9.56
C ILE A 207 1.73 3.28 -10.25
N LEU A 208 1.41 3.46 -11.51
CA LEU A 208 1.80 4.64 -12.29
C LEU A 208 0.69 5.70 -12.25
N LYS A 209 1.07 6.98 -12.29
CA LYS A 209 0.09 8.09 -12.31
C LYS A 209 -0.84 8.03 -13.51
N SER A 210 -0.36 7.54 -14.65
CA SER A 210 -1.16 7.37 -15.88
C SER A 210 -2.29 6.36 -15.74
N GLU A 211 -2.14 5.35 -14.88
CA GLU A 211 -3.19 4.34 -14.63
C GLU A 211 -4.44 4.95 -13.99
N GLY A 212 -4.32 6.12 -13.38
CA GLY A 212 -5.45 6.84 -12.79
C GLY A 212 -6.49 7.34 -13.79
N LYS A 213 -6.17 7.44 -15.08
CA LYS A 213 -7.14 7.91 -16.09
C LYS A 213 -8.30 6.92 -16.20
N ILE A 214 -9.52 7.44 -16.05
CA ILE A 214 -10.76 6.64 -16.17
C ILE A 214 -11.06 6.45 -17.65
N ASN A 215 -11.42 5.22 -18.01
CA ASN A 215 -11.98 4.87 -19.31
C ASN A 215 -13.49 4.59 -19.11
N TRP A 216 -14.35 5.46 -19.63
CA TRP A 216 -15.80 5.33 -19.49
C TRP A 216 -16.38 4.15 -20.31
N ASN A 217 -15.59 3.53 -21.18
CA ASN A 217 -15.94 2.29 -21.87
C ASN A 217 -15.68 1.04 -21.02
N ASP A 218 -15.22 1.19 -19.77
CA ASP A 218 -15.14 0.09 -18.82
C ASP A 218 -16.47 -0.10 -18.07
N ASP A 219 -16.68 -1.30 -17.52
CA ASP A 219 -17.81 -1.56 -16.63
C ASP A 219 -17.75 -0.67 -15.39
N ALA A 220 -18.90 -0.20 -14.91
CA ALA A 220 -18.98 0.66 -13.73
C ALA A 220 -18.28 0.07 -12.51
N ILE A 221 -18.37 -1.25 -12.31
CA ILE A 221 -17.68 -1.92 -11.19
C ILE A 221 -16.15 -1.84 -11.29
N LYS A 222 -15.59 -1.94 -12.50
CA LYS A 222 -14.15 -1.77 -12.74
C LYS A 222 -13.69 -0.34 -12.47
N ILE A 223 -14.55 0.65 -12.84
CA ILE A 223 -14.28 2.06 -12.55
C ILE A 223 -14.30 2.30 -11.03
N ILE A 224 -15.27 1.74 -10.29
CA ILE A 224 -15.29 1.78 -8.82
C ILE A 224 -14.03 1.13 -8.23
N GLY A 225 -13.66 -0.04 -8.70
CA GLY A 225 -12.41 -0.71 -8.27
C GLY A 225 -11.18 0.17 -8.49
N LYS A 226 -11.10 0.88 -9.63
CA LYS A 226 -10.04 1.84 -9.91
C LYS A 226 -10.07 3.05 -8.97
N ILE A 227 -11.26 3.64 -8.72
CA ILE A 227 -11.43 4.78 -7.80
C ILE A 227 -10.95 4.39 -6.40
N ASN A 228 -11.44 3.27 -5.89
CA ASN A 228 -11.14 2.80 -4.54
C ASN A 228 -9.68 2.34 -4.41
N GLY A 229 -9.15 1.58 -5.37
CA GLY A 229 -7.79 1.05 -5.34
C GLY A 229 -6.71 2.12 -5.52
N LEU A 230 -7.02 3.23 -6.17
CA LEU A 230 -6.07 4.33 -6.36
C LEU A 230 -6.24 5.48 -5.34
N TYR A 231 -7.17 5.39 -4.42
CA TYR A 231 -7.38 6.37 -3.36
C TYR A 231 -6.24 6.35 -2.32
N PRO A 232 -5.78 7.49 -1.81
CA PRO A 232 -6.04 8.86 -2.28
C PRO A 232 -5.07 9.27 -3.39
N SER A 233 -4.05 8.47 -3.66
CA SER A 233 -2.97 8.76 -4.62
C SER A 233 -2.57 7.51 -5.39
N PRO A 234 -2.42 7.63 -6.74
CA PRO A 234 -2.50 8.85 -7.53
C PRO A 234 -3.92 9.39 -7.68
N GLY A 235 -4.95 8.61 -7.39
CA GLY A 235 -6.36 8.87 -7.57
C GLY A 235 -6.84 8.57 -9.00
N ALA A 236 -8.08 8.09 -9.13
CA ALA A 236 -8.71 7.94 -10.43
C ALA A 236 -9.23 9.31 -10.93
N PHE A 237 -9.02 9.62 -12.20
CA PHE A 237 -9.32 10.94 -12.73
C PHE A 237 -9.83 10.92 -14.17
N PHE A 238 -10.49 12.00 -14.54
CA PHE A 238 -10.82 12.36 -15.93
C PHE A 238 -10.38 13.78 -16.22
N ASN A 239 -10.33 14.14 -17.51
CA ASN A 239 -10.09 15.51 -17.94
C ASN A 239 -11.37 16.09 -18.58
N PHE A 240 -11.64 17.37 -18.32
CA PHE A 240 -12.71 18.12 -18.95
C PHE A 240 -12.26 19.56 -19.16
N ASN A 241 -12.38 20.06 -20.39
CA ASN A 241 -11.94 21.41 -20.79
C ASN A 241 -10.48 21.74 -20.35
N GLY A 242 -9.57 20.79 -20.53
CA GLY A 242 -8.15 20.98 -20.18
C GLY A 242 -7.81 20.86 -18.69
N GLU A 243 -8.79 20.67 -17.83
CA GLU A 243 -8.61 20.51 -16.40
C GLU A 243 -8.76 19.07 -15.94
N ARG A 244 -8.00 18.68 -14.91
CA ARG A 244 -8.08 17.35 -14.32
C ARG A 244 -8.97 17.35 -13.09
N TYR A 245 -9.83 16.35 -13.03
CA TYR A 245 -10.76 16.10 -11.93
C TYR A 245 -10.55 14.69 -11.40
N LYS A 246 -10.16 14.55 -10.13
CA LYS A 246 -10.08 13.26 -9.46
C LYS A 246 -11.42 12.90 -8.83
N ILE A 247 -11.88 11.68 -9.03
CA ILE A 247 -13.00 11.11 -8.27
C ILE A 247 -12.42 10.40 -7.06
N LEU A 248 -12.83 10.79 -5.87
CA LEU A 248 -12.33 10.21 -4.62
C LEU A 248 -13.33 9.25 -3.99
N LYS A 249 -14.63 9.49 -4.22
CA LYS A 249 -15.69 8.61 -3.77
C LYS A 249 -16.81 8.59 -4.79
N ALA A 250 -17.31 7.40 -5.08
CA ALA A 250 -18.42 7.21 -6.03
C ALA A 250 -19.18 5.93 -5.70
N GLU A 251 -20.38 5.81 -6.28
CA GLU A 251 -21.21 4.60 -6.24
C GLU A 251 -21.72 4.24 -7.63
N ILE A 252 -22.14 2.99 -7.81
CA ILE A 252 -22.75 2.55 -9.06
C ILE A 252 -24.18 3.06 -9.14
N GLY A 253 -24.50 3.69 -10.27
CA GLY A 253 -25.84 4.10 -10.64
C GLY A 253 -26.46 3.20 -11.72
N ASN A 254 -27.73 3.41 -12.01
CA ASN A 254 -28.49 2.73 -13.06
C ASN A 254 -28.89 3.68 -14.20
N GLY A 255 -28.22 4.82 -14.27
CA GLY A 255 -28.48 5.80 -15.33
C GLY A 255 -28.00 5.30 -16.70
N ILE A 256 -28.72 5.64 -17.74
CA ILE A 256 -28.46 5.23 -19.12
C ILE A 256 -28.10 6.45 -19.96
N GLY A 257 -27.02 6.33 -20.73
CA GLY A 257 -26.53 7.37 -21.63
C GLY A 257 -25.35 6.83 -22.46
N LYS A 258 -24.80 7.71 -23.29
CA LYS A 258 -23.56 7.41 -24.03
C LYS A 258 -22.39 7.34 -23.03
N SER A 259 -21.46 6.41 -23.22
CA SER A 259 -20.25 6.31 -22.37
C SER A 259 -19.55 7.67 -22.23
N GLY A 260 -19.33 8.12 -20.99
CA GLY A 260 -18.76 9.43 -20.66
C GLY A 260 -19.76 10.58 -20.65
N GLU A 261 -21.03 10.36 -20.98
CA GLU A 261 -22.09 11.39 -20.91
C GLU A 261 -22.48 11.66 -19.45
N VAL A 262 -22.52 12.93 -19.07
CA VAL A 262 -23.07 13.40 -17.81
C VAL A 262 -24.59 13.40 -17.89
N ILE A 263 -25.25 12.47 -17.21
CA ILE A 263 -26.69 12.20 -17.36
C ILE A 263 -27.56 12.85 -16.27
N SER A 264 -26.93 13.44 -15.25
CA SER A 264 -27.64 14.14 -14.16
C SER A 264 -26.98 15.44 -13.75
N ASN A 265 -27.71 16.29 -13.02
CA ASN A 265 -27.17 17.52 -12.45
C ASN A 265 -26.27 17.28 -11.22
N ASN A 266 -26.20 16.05 -10.72
CA ASN A 266 -25.34 15.64 -9.60
C ASN A 266 -24.11 14.84 -10.06
N LEU A 267 -23.63 15.08 -11.29
CA LEU A 267 -22.47 14.44 -11.90
C LEU A 267 -22.57 12.90 -11.84
N GLU A 268 -23.64 12.37 -12.38
CA GLU A 268 -23.75 10.97 -12.73
C GLU A 268 -23.28 10.79 -14.18
N ILE A 269 -22.31 9.88 -14.39
CA ILE A 269 -21.64 9.71 -15.69
C ILE A 269 -21.94 8.30 -16.20
N ALA A 270 -22.47 8.22 -17.39
CA ALA A 270 -22.83 6.95 -18.03
C ALA A 270 -21.57 6.12 -18.39
N CYS A 271 -21.68 4.82 -18.18
CA CYS A 271 -20.70 3.81 -18.56
C CYS A 271 -21.31 2.83 -19.57
N ILE A 272 -20.56 1.82 -19.98
CA ILE A 272 -21.14 0.73 -20.77
C ILE A 272 -22.15 -0.09 -19.94
N ASN A 273 -22.88 -0.98 -20.60
CA ASN A 273 -23.80 -1.95 -19.99
C ASN A 273 -24.96 -1.33 -19.19
N LYS A 274 -25.43 -0.14 -19.60
CA LYS A 274 -26.56 0.56 -18.96
C LYS A 274 -26.34 0.78 -17.45
N LYS A 275 -25.10 1.11 -17.08
CA LYS A 275 -24.68 1.49 -15.73
C LYS A 275 -24.05 2.87 -15.77
N SER A 276 -23.91 3.47 -14.62
CA SER A 276 -23.33 4.79 -14.44
C SER A 276 -22.48 4.86 -13.18
N ILE A 277 -21.69 5.91 -13.05
CA ILE A 277 -20.95 6.28 -11.84
C ILE A 277 -21.58 7.55 -11.28
N LYS A 278 -22.14 7.46 -10.08
CA LYS A 278 -22.58 8.62 -9.30
C LYS A 278 -21.39 9.11 -8.48
N VAL A 279 -20.87 10.28 -8.80
CA VAL A 279 -19.77 10.90 -8.08
C VAL A 279 -20.27 11.47 -6.75
N LEU A 280 -19.58 11.15 -5.65
CA LEU A 280 -19.92 11.64 -4.31
C LEU A 280 -18.91 12.69 -3.82
N GLU A 281 -17.60 12.44 -4.08
CA GLU A 281 -16.53 13.34 -3.73
C GLU A 281 -15.57 13.51 -4.93
N ILE A 282 -15.19 14.74 -5.18
CA ILE A 282 -14.37 15.13 -6.33
C ILE A 282 -13.30 16.16 -5.92
N GLN A 283 -12.19 16.15 -6.62
CA GLN A 283 -11.13 17.13 -6.45
C GLN A 283 -10.67 17.66 -7.80
N ARG A 284 -10.85 18.96 -8.04
CA ARG A 284 -10.22 19.67 -9.15
C ARG A 284 -8.73 19.84 -8.86
N GLU A 285 -7.89 19.71 -9.87
CA GLU A 285 -6.44 19.83 -9.70
C GLU A 285 -6.03 21.13 -8.99
N GLY A 286 -5.19 21.02 -7.96
CA GLY A 286 -4.74 22.14 -7.15
C GLY A 286 -5.76 22.73 -6.17
N LYS A 287 -6.97 22.14 -6.06
CA LYS A 287 -8.03 22.58 -5.14
C LYS A 287 -8.25 21.55 -4.03
N LYS A 288 -9.05 21.92 -3.03
CA LYS A 288 -9.51 21.02 -1.97
C LYS A 288 -10.54 20.01 -2.50
N VAL A 289 -10.69 18.91 -1.80
CA VAL A 289 -11.77 17.95 -2.01
C VAL A 289 -13.11 18.62 -1.69
N GLN A 290 -14.11 18.34 -2.50
CA GLN A 290 -15.48 18.86 -2.34
C GLN A 290 -16.49 17.70 -2.43
N LYS A 291 -17.56 17.78 -1.66
CA LYS A 291 -18.75 16.97 -1.88
C LYS A 291 -19.42 17.41 -3.18
N ILE A 292 -20.05 16.47 -3.88
CA ILE A 292 -20.57 16.74 -5.21
C ILE A 292 -21.57 17.90 -5.27
N GLY A 293 -22.44 18.04 -4.27
CA GLY A 293 -23.38 19.15 -4.22
C GLY A 293 -22.70 20.54 -4.21
N GLU A 294 -21.63 20.69 -3.41
CA GLU A 294 -20.83 21.92 -3.36
C GLU A 294 -20.09 22.18 -4.68
N PHE A 295 -19.49 21.12 -5.24
CA PHE A 295 -18.77 21.21 -6.50
C PHE A 295 -19.67 21.68 -7.66
N MET A 296 -20.88 21.17 -7.75
CA MET A 296 -21.80 21.46 -8.85
C MET A 296 -22.31 22.90 -8.87
N LEU A 297 -22.30 23.62 -7.74
CA LEU A 297 -22.68 25.06 -7.68
C LEU A 297 -21.81 25.93 -8.58
N GLY A 298 -20.49 25.64 -8.64
CA GLY A 298 -19.53 26.40 -9.43
C GLY A 298 -18.95 25.65 -10.65
N SER A 299 -19.43 24.45 -10.93
CA SER A 299 -18.89 23.62 -12.01
C SER A 299 -19.35 24.07 -13.38
N GLN A 300 -18.48 23.93 -14.39
CA GLN A 300 -18.83 24.09 -15.80
C GLN A 300 -19.33 22.74 -16.41
N ILE A 301 -19.15 21.63 -15.71
CA ILE A 301 -19.67 20.32 -16.14
C ILE A 301 -21.17 20.31 -15.91
N ARG A 302 -21.96 20.10 -16.95
CA ARG A 302 -23.43 20.12 -16.93
C ARG A 302 -23.97 18.80 -17.46
N LYS A 303 -25.23 18.51 -17.14
CA LYS A 303 -26.00 17.44 -17.81
C LYS A 303 -25.89 17.59 -19.31
N GLY A 304 -25.62 16.51 -20.02
CA GLY A 304 -25.40 16.49 -21.48
C GLY A 304 -23.93 16.73 -21.88
N SER A 305 -23.04 17.15 -20.95
CA SER A 305 -21.61 17.20 -21.24
C SER A 305 -21.05 15.80 -21.55
N LEU A 306 -20.13 15.71 -22.52
CA LEU A 306 -19.43 14.47 -22.84
C LEU A 306 -17.99 14.54 -22.35
N ILE A 307 -17.64 13.64 -21.44
CA ILE A 307 -16.27 13.48 -20.92
C ILE A 307 -15.54 12.48 -21.82
N SER A 308 -14.55 12.97 -22.53
CA SER A 308 -13.77 12.16 -23.49
C SER A 308 -12.88 11.14 -22.79
N ASN A 309 -12.71 9.97 -23.43
CA ASN A 309 -11.70 8.96 -23.07
C ASN A 309 -10.29 9.33 -23.58
N VAL A 310 -10.14 10.42 -24.33
CA VAL A 310 -8.89 10.89 -24.95
C VAL A 310 -8.07 11.75 -24.01
#